data_54160e87050da4f2335dac36396965af
#
_entry.id   54160e87050da4f2335dac36396965af
#
_cell.length_a   1.000
_cell.length_b   1.000
_cell.length_c   1.000
_cell.angle_alpha   90.00
_cell.angle_beta   90.00
_cell.angle_gamma   90.00
#
_symmetry.space_group_name_H-M   'P 1'
#
loop_
_entity.id
_entity.type
_entity.pdbx_description
1 polymer ?
#
loop_
_entity_poly.entity_id
_entity_poly.type
_entity_poly.pdbx_seq_one_letter_code
_entity_poly.pdbx_strand_id
1 'polypeptide(L)'
;MHLTTTLAPIICIAIVTLLPLAAYSSPQFSPKPGSAPPPPPQKEELAAVTSSAEHNAPSRVPAAVLAELSAGNTDFAYDLYRAIRKKSGSLCYSPFSISTAVAMIYAGARGETERQIADALRFTLAQDQLHPALNALGLDLDPPSPGAPVPEPGFALSIANSIWGQVDYPFQTPYLDLLGDIYGARMGWLDFADAQQSRLTINNWVSDRTSGHIEHLIAPGILTRDTRLVLANAVYFKAEWETPFLQATREEPFYPGDGKQVTVAMMSRRTMTGYGWGAGYQAVELRYKDERMRMTIVLPAKGTFEEFERSL
;
A
#
# COMPACT_ATOMS: atom_id res chain seq x y z
N MET A 1 -18.32 9.78 30.68
CA MET A 1 -16.94 9.35 30.41
C MET A 1 -17.03 8.37 29.23
N HIS A 2 -16.91 8.89 28.01
CA HIS A 2 -17.03 8.09 26.79
C HIS A 2 -15.67 7.43 26.53
N LEU A 3 -15.54 6.16 26.83
CA LEU A 3 -14.46 5.32 26.32
C LEU A 3 -14.87 4.83 24.92
N THR A 4 -14.43 5.54 23.92
CA THR A 4 -14.45 5.04 22.54
C THR A 4 -13.47 3.87 22.46
N THR A 5 -14.00 2.66 22.33
CA THR A 5 -13.18 1.48 21.99
C THR A 5 -12.71 1.64 20.55
N THR A 6 -11.66 2.41 20.35
CA THR A 6 -10.95 2.48 19.09
C THR A 6 -10.18 1.19 18.92
N LEU A 7 -10.53 0.40 17.89
CA LEU A 7 -9.63 -0.63 17.39
C LEU A 7 -8.27 0.01 17.12
N ALA A 8 -7.20 -0.66 17.55
CA ALA A 8 -5.85 -0.23 17.19
C ALA A 8 -5.75 -0.11 15.67
N PRO A 9 -5.11 0.93 15.13
CA PRO A 9 -4.97 1.10 13.70
C PRO A 9 -4.25 -0.10 13.11
N ILE A 10 -4.77 -0.60 11.97
CA ILE A 10 -4.08 -1.63 11.19
C ILE A 10 -3.00 -0.93 10.37
N ILE A 11 -1.76 -1.26 10.61
CA ILE A 11 -0.60 -0.66 9.95
C ILE A 11 0.05 -1.72 9.08
N CYS A 12 0.05 -1.49 7.77
CA CYS A 12 0.77 -2.32 6.80
C CYS A 12 1.96 -1.54 6.25
N ILE A 13 3.13 -2.15 6.25
CA ILE A 13 4.39 -1.53 5.82
C ILE A 13 5.00 -2.35 4.71
N ALA A 14 5.35 -1.70 3.59
CA ALA A 14 6.22 -2.27 2.57
C ALA A 14 7.32 -1.27 2.22
N ILE A 15 8.57 -1.72 2.23
CA ILE A 15 9.73 -0.97 1.77
C ILE A 15 10.36 -1.75 0.62
N VAL A 16 10.53 -1.11 -0.52
CA VAL A 16 11.31 -1.64 -1.63
C VAL A 16 12.49 -0.69 -1.88
N THR A 17 13.70 -1.17 -1.62
CA THR A 17 14.94 -0.48 -1.98
C THR A 17 15.54 -1.16 -3.20
N LEU A 18 15.71 -0.41 -4.28
CA LEU A 18 16.44 -0.89 -5.45
C LEU A 18 17.92 -0.55 -5.29
N LEU A 19 18.72 -1.58 -5.08
CA LEU A 19 20.19 -1.50 -5.18
C LEU A 19 20.58 -1.45 -6.68
N PRO A 20 21.76 -0.91 -7.02
CA PRO A 20 22.20 -0.86 -8.41
C PRO A 20 22.19 -2.27 -9.01
N LEU A 21 21.44 -2.47 -10.08
CA LEU A 21 21.62 -3.65 -10.92
C LEU A 21 23.07 -3.62 -11.41
N ALA A 22 23.82 -4.66 -11.07
CA ALA A 22 25.16 -4.87 -11.60
C ALA A 22 25.12 -4.75 -13.12
N ALA A 23 26.04 -3.95 -13.64
CA ALA A 23 26.14 -3.53 -15.03
C ALA A 23 25.73 -4.63 -16.02
N TYR A 24 24.51 -4.58 -16.48
CA TYR A 24 24.12 -5.23 -17.73
C TYR A 24 24.56 -4.25 -18.83
N SER A 25 25.51 -4.68 -19.65
CA SER A 25 25.96 -3.93 -20.83
C SER A 25 24.79 -3.69 -21.76
N SER A 26 24.21 -2.50 -21.66
CA SER A 26 23.15 -2.04 -22.53
C SER A 26 23.66 -1.87 -23.96
N PRO A 27 22.91 -2.27 -25.00
CA PRO A 27 23.22 -1.83 -26.36
C PRO A 27 23.15 -0.30 -26.40
N GLN A 28 24.19 0.30 -26.97
CA GLN A 28 24.33 1.76 -27.08
C GLN A 28 23.12 2.36 -27.81
N PHE A 29 22.25 3.01 -27.05
CA PHE A 29 21.22 3.87 -27.60
C PHE A 29 21.87 5.24 -27.82
N SER A 30 22.11 5.59 -29.07
CA SER A 30 22.56 6.94 -29.47
C SER A 30 21.42 7.92 -29.29
N PRO A 31 21.52 8.93 -28.42
CA PRO A 31 20.46 9.93 -28.28
C PRO A 31 20.35 10.76 -29.56
N LYS A 32 19.10 11.01 -29.97
CA LYS A 32 18.82 12.01 -31.00
C LYS A 32 19.31 13.38 -30.54
N PRO A 33 20.06 14.15 -31.36
CA PRO A 33 20.51 15.47 -30.95
C PRO A 33 19.33 16.45 -30.91
N GLY A 34 19.05 17.04 -29.73
CA GLY A 34 18.12 18.15 -29.68
C GLY A 34 17.39 18.48 -28.39
N SER A 35 17.60 17.79 -27.29
CA SER A 35 17.09 18.27 -26.00
C SER A 35 18.13 18.05 -24.91
N ALA A 36 18.67 19.14 -24.39
CA ALA A 36 19.45 19.10 -23.16
C ALA A 36 18.55 18.61 -22.01
N PRO A 37 19.05 17.76 -21.09
CA PRO A 37 18.30 17.42 -19.90
C PRO A 37 17.97 18.71 -19.10
N PRO A 38 16.82 18.80 -18.44
CA PRO A 38 16.49 19.94 -17.60
C PRO A 38 17.60 20.11 -16.53
N PRO A 39 17.92 21.34 -16.13
CA PRO A 39 18.92 21.59 -15.09
C PRO A 39 18.48 20.89 -13.79
N PRO A 40 19.44 20.40 -12.96
CA PRO A 40 19.10 19.82 -11.68
C PRO A 40 18.37 20.84 -10.81
N PRO A 41 17.35 20.41 -10.05
CA PRO A 41 16.60 21.31 -9.17
C PRO A 41 17.52 21.92 -8.12
N GLN A 42 17.34 23.22 -7.87
CA GLN A 42 18.15 23.95 -6.87
C GLN A 42 17.80 23.43 -5.46
N LYS A 43 18.77 23.50 -4.54
CA LYS A 43 18.64 22.99 -3.15
C LYS A 43 17.40 23.47 -2.37
N GLU A 44 16.81 24.58 -2.74
CA GLU A 44 15.59 25.14 -2.13
C GLU A 44 14.29 24.44 -2.63
N GLU A 45 14.29 23.82 -3.82
CA GLU A 45 13.16 23.03 -4.31
C GLU A 45 13.09 21.63 -3.67
N LEU A 46 14.16 21.17 -3.04
CA LEU A 46 14.25 19.89 -2.33
C LEU A 46 13.33 19.78 -1.09
N ALA A 47 12.85 20.91 -0.55
CA ALA A 47 11.99 20.92 0.64
C ALA A 47 10.49 20.85 0.33
N ALA A 48 10.08 20.99 -0.93
CA ALA A 48 8.68 21.08 -1.29
C ALA A 48 8.13 19.78 -1.91
N VAL A 49 8.18 18.68 -1.17
CA VAL A 49 7.24 17.58 -1.42
C VAL A 49 5.91 17.96 -0.77
N THR A 50 5.32 19.07 -1.23
CA THR A 50 3.95 19.41 -0.88
C THR A 50 3.02 18.69 -1.84
N SER A 51 2.24 17.79 -1.30
CA SER A 51 1.17 17.02 -1.94
C SER A 51 -0.01 17.92 -2.34
N SER A 52 0.18 18.80 -3.29
CA SER A 52 -0.91 19.56 -3.92
C SER A 52 -0.74 19.63 -5.44
N ALA A 53 -0.20 18.58 -6.06
CA ALA A 53 -0.50 18.37 -7.45
C ALA A 53 -2.00 18.09 -7.53
N GLU A 54 -2.75 18.94 -8.23
CA GLU A 54 -4.12 18.64 -8.58
C GLU A 54 -4.11 17.26 -9.26
N HIS A 55 -4.58 16.24 -8.55
CA HIS A 55 -4.85 14.95 -9.14
C HIS A 55 -5.89 15.20 -10.22
N ASN A 56 -5.50 15.13 -11.46
CA ASN A 56 -6.45 15.12 -12.55
C ASN A 56 -7.29 13.85 -12.36
N ALA A 57 -8.56 14.05 -11.99
CA ALA A 57 -9.50 12.96 -11.92
C ALA A 57 -9.45 12.23 -13.27
N PRO A 58 -9.16 10.94 -13.32
CA PRO A 58 -9.03 10.24 -14.58
C PRO A 58 -10.35 10.34 -15.34
N SER A 59 -10.28 10.50 -16.65
CA SER A 59 -11.41 10.26 -17.54
C SER A 59 -12.02 8.92 -17.14
N ARG A 60 -13.37 8.88 -17.02
CA ARG A 60 -14.17 7.75 -16.49
C ARG A 60 -13.64 6.39 -16.95
N VAL A 61 -12.99 5.66 -16.05
CA VAL A 61 -12.48 4.30 -16.33
C VAL A 61 -13.66 3.35 -16.50
N PRO A 62 -13.71 2.54 -17.55
CA PRO A 62 -14.81 1.57 -17.75
C PRO A 62 -14.90 0.58 -16.60
N ALA A 63 -16.13 0.24 -16.17
CA ALA A 63 -16.34 -0.70 -15.08
C ALA A 63 -15.71 -2.09 -15.33
N ALA A 64 -15.64 -2.52 -16.59
CA ALA A 64 -14.97 -3.78 -16.96
C ALA A 64 -13.47 -3.75 -16.65
N VAL A 65 -12.80 -2.61 -16.89
CA VAL A 65 -11.37 -2.44 -16.58
C VAL A 65 -11.13 -2.46 -15.07
N LEU A 66 -12.00 -1.79 -14.29
CA LEU A 66 -11.93 -1.84 -12.83
C LEU A 66 -12.19 -3.25 -12.28
N ALA A 67 -13.10 -3.99 -12.88
CA ALA A 67 -13.38 -5.38 -12.50
C ALA A 67 -12.17 -6.29 -12.78
N GLU A 68 -11.53 -6.13 -13.94
CA GLU A 68 -10.32 -6.88 -14.30
C GLU A 68 -9.15 -6.55 -13.35
N LEU A 69 -8.91 -5.26 -13.07
CA LEU A 69 -7.92 -4.84 -12.07
C LEU A 69 -8.19 -5.48 -10.70
N SER A 70 -9.44 -5.46 -10.25
CA SER A 70 -9.83 -6.02 -8.96
C SER A 70 -9.62 -7.53 -8.89
N ALA A 71 -9.92 -8.24 -9.99
CA ALA A 71 -9.68 -9.69 -10.08
C ALA A 71 -8.18 -10.00 -10.00
N GLY A 72 -7.35 -9.34 -10.81
CA GLY A 72 -5.89 -9.51 -10.77
C GLY A 72 -5.29 -9.17 -9.40
N ASN A 73 -5.75 -8.08 -8.76
CA ASN A 73 -5.29 -7.72 -7.41
C ASN A 73 -5.73 -8.75 -6.35
N THR A 74 -6.87 -9.40 -6.53
CA THR A 74 -7.33 -10.49 -5.66
C THR A 74 -6.43 -11.72 -5.83
N ASP A 75 -6.11 -12.10 -7.05
CA ASP A 75 -5.20 -13.21 -7.34
C ASP A 75 -3.80 -12.94 -6.75
N PHE A 76 -3.30 -11.73 -6.93
CA PHE A 76 -2.04 -11.29 -6.29
C PHE A 76 -2.11 -11.38 -4.77
N ALA A 77 -3.24 -10.99 -4.15
CA ALA A 77 -3.42 -11.06 -2.70
C ALA A 77 -3.24 -12.49 -2.19
N TYR A 78 -3.80 -13.48 -2.87
CA TYR A 78 -3.65 -14.89 -2.50
C TYR A 78 -2.23 -15.41 -2.78
N ASP A 79 -1.60 -15.03 -3.88
CA ASP A 79 -0.22 -15.42 -4.17
C ASP A 79 0.75 -14.87 -3.13
N LEU A 80 0.58 -13.59 -2.75
CA LEU A 80 1.36 -12.98 -1.70
C LEU A 80 1.13 -13.67 -0.35
N TYR A 81 -0.13 -13.96 0.00
CA TYR A 81 -0.45 -14.72 1.20
C TYR A 81 0.29 -16.05 1.24
N ARG A 82 0.20 -16.86 0.18
CA ARG A 82 0.89 -18.13 0.07
C ARG A 82 2.41 -18.01 0.25
N ALA A 83 2.99 -16.92 -0.24
CA ALA A 83 4.42 -16.66 -0.11
C ALA A 83 4.84 -16.31 1.33
N ILE A 84 4.03 -15.51 2.06
CA ILE A 84 4.41 -14.97 3.38
C ILE A 84 3.86 -15.76 4.57
N ARG A 85 2.81 -16.59 4.40
CA ARG A 85 2.12 -17.32 5.47
C ARG A 85 3.01 -18.23 6.31
N LYS A 86 4.18 -18.62 5.79
CA LYS A 86 5.15 -19.47 6.50
C LYS A 86 5.87 -18.71 7.64
N LYS A 87 5.74 -17.39 7.70
CA LYS A 87 6.25 -16.60 8.82
C LYS A 87 5.36 -16.82 10.03
N SER A 88 5.98 -17.07 11.18
CA SER A 88 5.25 -17.17 12.44
C SER A 88 4.63 -15.83 12.84
N GLY A 89 3.47 -15.86 13.48
CA GLY A 89 2.77 -14.68 14.00
C GLY A 89 1.64 -14.20 13.09
N SER A 90 1.01 -13.11 13.51
CA SER A 90 -0.06 -12.47 12.74
C SER A 90 0.48 -11.78 11.51
N LEU A 91 -0.22 -11.90 10.39
CA LEU A 91 0.09 -11.23 9.14
C LEU A 91 -0.94 -10.12 8.90
N CYS A 92 -0.43 -8.96 8.49
CA CYS A 92 -1.24 -7.85 8.01
C CYS A 92 -0.56 -7.24 6.78
N TYR A 93 -1.29 -7.11 5.68
CA TYR A 93 -0.80 -6.49 4.44
C TYR A 93 -1.95 -5.96 3.61
N SER A 94 -1.66 -5.00 2.75
CA SER A 94 -2.61 -4.42 1.81
C SER A 94 -2.18 -4.74 0.37
N PRO A 95 -2.82 -5.69 -0.30
CA PRO A 95 -2.49 -6.04 -1.69
C PRO A 95 -2.60 -4.84 -2.62
N PHE A 96 -3.68 -4.08 -2.53
CA PHE A 96 -3.92 -2.91 -3.36
C PHE A 96 -2.81 -1.85 -3.19
N SER A 97 -2.42 -1.58 -1.96
CA SER A 97 -1.37 -0.60 -1.67
C SER A 97 -0.01 -1.04 -2.23
N ILE A 98 0.33 -2.32 -2.08
CA ILE A 98 1.57 -2.89 -2.64
C ILE A 98 1.53 -2.87 -4.18
N SER A 99 0.42 -3.27 -4.79
CA SER A 99 0.24 -3.22 -6.25
C SER A 99 0.41 -1.81 -6.79
N THR A 100 -0.23 -0.81 -6.15
CA THR A 100 -0.11 0.60 -6.55
C THR A 100 1.32 1.10 -6.42
N ALA A 101 1.99 0.78 -5.32
CA ALA A 101 3.39 1.16 -5.12
C ALA A 101 4.31 0.54 -6.19
N VAL A 102 4.20 -0.76 -6.44
CA VAL A 102 5.03 -1.43 -7.45
C VAL A 102 4.66 -0.99 -8.87
N ALA A 103 3.40 -0.63 -9.14
CA ALA A 103 2.99 -0.08 -10.43
C ALA A 103 3.72 1.23 -10.77
N MET A 104 4.10 2.05 -9.80
CA MET A 104 4.94 3.22 -10.05
C MET A 104 6.33 2.83 -10.59
N ILE A 105 6.91 1.73 -10.13
CA ILE A 105 8.16 1.19 -10.70
C ILE A 105 7.88 0.55 -12.07
N TYR A 106 6.78 -0.17 -12.20
CA TYR A 106 6.35 -0.84 -13.44
C TYR A 106 6.21 0.15 -14.60
N ALA A 107 5.76 1.37 -14.34
CA ALA A 107 5.67 2.43 -15.33
C ALA A 107 7.01 2.72 -16.03
N GLY A 108 8.13 2.55 -15.33
CA GLY A 108 9.48 2.69 -15.88
C GLY A 108 10.08 1.39 -16.43
N ALA A 109 9.48 0.23 -16.15
CA ALA A 109 9.99 -1.07 -16.57
C ALA A 109 9.73 -1.34 -18.05
N ARG A 110 10.67 -2.04 -18.71
CA ARG A 110 10.54 -2.46 -20.11
C ARG A 110 11.08 -3.88 -20.28
N GLY A 111 10.57 -4.57 -21.31
CA GLY A 111 11.04 -5.89 -21.72
C GLY A 111 10.82 -6.96 -20.65
N GLU A 112 11.87 -7.71 -20.31
CA GLU A 112 11.76 -8.83 -19.37
C GLU A 112 11.40 -8.38 -17.95
N THR A 113 11.91 -7.23 -17.49
CA THR A 113 11.56 -6.67 -16.16
C THR A 113 10.07 -6.30 -16.10
N GLU A 114 9.55 -5.68 -17.16
CA GLU A 114 8.14 -5.35 -17.29
C GLU A 114 7.29 -6.61 -17.22
N ARG A 115 7.63 -7.65 -17.99
CA ARG A 115 6.91 -8.92 -18.00
C ARG A 115 6.91 -9.57 -16.61
N GLN A 116 8.07 -9.65 -15.96
CA GLN A 116 8.20 -10.29 -14.64
C GLN A 116 7.39 -9.56 -13.55
N ILE A 117 7.36 -8.23 -13.59
CA ILE A 117 6.54 -7.44 -12.66
C ILE A 117 5.06 -7.70 -12.92
N ALA A 118 4.63 -7.67 -14.19
CA ALA A 118 3.25 -7.93 -14.56
C ALA A 118 2.79 -9.33 -14.11
N ASP A 119 3.60 -10.35 -14.37
CA ASP A 119 3.32 -11.73 -13.95
C ASP A 119 3.20 -11.85 -12.41
N ALA A 120 4.15 -11.23 -11.67
CA ALA A 120 4.20 -11.31 -10.22
C ALA A 120 3.03 -10.58 -9.54
N LEU A 121 2.59 -9.45 -10.10
CA LEU A 121 1.49 -8.63 -9.56
C LEU A 121 0.12 -8.95 -10.19
N ARG A 122 0.07 -9.93 -11.09
CA ARG A 122 -1.15 -10.30 -11.84
C ARG A 122 -1.73 -9.13 -12.64
N PHE A 123 -0.86 -8.29 -13.22
CA PHE A 123 -1.27 -7.21 -14.11
C PHE A 123 -1.59 -7.78 -15.49
N THR A 124 -2.87 -7.86 -15.83
CA THR A 124 -3.37 -8.31 -17.13
C THR A 124 -3.67 -7.15 -18.06
N LEU A 125 -3.90 -5.98 -17.50
CA LEU A 125 -4.15 -4.76 -18.25
C LEU A 125 -2.86 -4.17 -18.84
N ALA A 126 -2.94 -3.61 -20.04
CA ALA A 126 -1.85 -2.82 -20.60
C ALA A 126 -1.56 -1.57 -19.73
N GLN A 127 -0.33 -1.05 -19.76
CA GLN A 127 0.08 0.06 -18.87
C GLN A 127 -0.80 1.30 -19.02
N ASP A 128 -1.26 1.62 -20.23
CA ASP A 128 -2.14 2.76 -20.53
C ASP A 128 -3.55 2.62 -19.93
N GLN A 129 -3.99 1.41 -19.59
CA GLN A 129 -5.25 1.13 -18.88
C GLN A 129 -5.01 0.90 -17.39
N LEU A 130 -3.92 0.21 -17.02
CA LEU A 130 -3.61 -0.16 -15.64
C LEU A 130 -3.43 1.06 -14.74
N HIS A 131 -2.56 2.00 -15.15
CA HIS A 131 -2.24 3.14 -14.31
C HIS A 131 -3.44 4.06 -14.04
N PRO A 132 -4.26 4.45 -15.04
CA PRO A 132 -5.49 5.18 -14.78
C PRO A 132 -6.49 4.41 -13.91
N ALA A 133 -6.58 3.08 -14.05
CA ALA A 133 -7.50 2.27 -13.26
C ALA A 133 -7.06 2.20 -11.78
N LEU A 134 -5.77 2.03 -11.50
CA LEU A 134 -5.22 2.08 -10.13
C LEU A 134 -5.46 3.44 -9.48
N ASN A 135 -5.25 4.53 -10.23
CA ASN A 135 -5.52 5.88 -9.76
C ASN A 135 -7.00 6.08 -9.43
N ALA A 136 -7.90 5.71 -10.36
CA ALA A 136 -9.34 5.85 -10.15
C ALA A 136 -9.83 5.10 -8.90
N LEU A 137 -9.35 3.86 -8.70
CA LEU A 137 -9.68 3.08 -7.53
C LEU A 137 -9.08 3.68 -6.25
N GLY A 138 -7.83 4.18 -6.33
CA GLY A 138 -7.18 4.87 -5.21
C GLY A 138 -7.94 6.12 -4.76
N LEU A 139 -8.38 6.95 -5.70
CA LEU A 139 -9.17 8.15 -5.42
C LEU A 139 -10.57 7.84 -4.86
N ASP A 140 -11.16 6.71 -5.26
CA ASP A 140 -12.43 6.25 -4.69
C ASP A 140 -12.27 5.78 -3.23
N LEU A 141 -11.16 5.11 -2.92
CA LEU A 141 -10.86 4.61 -1.59
C LEU A 141 -10.40 5.71 -0.62
N ASP A 142 -9.54 6.61 -1.08
CA ASP A 142 -8.94 7.71 -0.31
C ASP A 142 -9.08 9.03 -1.09
N PRO A 143 -10.29 9.61 -1.14
CA PRO A 143 -10.51 10.84 -1.87
C PRO A 143 -9.67 11.98 -1.25
N PRO A 144 -8.99 12.79 -2.08
CA PRO A 144 -8.19 13.91 -1.59
C PRO A 144 -9.08 14.90 -0.86
N SER A 145 -8.76 15.16 0.40
CA SER A 145 -9.40 16.19 1.21
C SER A 145 -8.45 17.37 1.35
N PRO A 146 -8.58 18.44 0.55
CA PRO A 146 -7.67 19.58 0.64
C PRO A 146 -7.73 20.21 2.03
N GLY A 147 -6.61 20.14 2.76
CA GLY A 147 -6.44 20.80 4.06
C GLY A 147 -7.16 20.17 5.24
N ALA A 148 -7.75 19.00 5.11
CA ALA A 148 -8.33 18.32 6.24
C ALA A 148 -7.24 17.66 7.10
N PRO A 149 -7.17 17.96 8.42
CA PRO A 149 -6.57 17.02 9.35
C PRO A 149 -7.34 15.71 9.26
N VAL A 150 -6.67 14.59 9.56
CA VAL A 150 -7.26 13.22 9.53
C VAL A 150 -8.75 13.26 9.86
N PRO A 151 -9.63 12.70 9.00
CA PRO A 151 -11.08 12.90 9.15
C PRO A 151 -11.56 12.57 10.55
N GLU A 152 -12.34 13.47 11.13
CA GLU A 152 -13.04 13.35 12.39
C GLU A 152 -14.05 12.17 12.39
N PRO A 153 -14.58 11.75 13.52
CA PRO A 153 -14.83 10.36 13.89
C PRO A 153 -15.71 9.62 12.90
N GLY A 154 -15.22 8.51 12.37
CA GLY A 154 -15.99 7.59 11.54
C GLY A 154 -15.12 6.68 10.67
N PHE A 155 -14.41 7.20 9.71
CA PHE A 155 -13.62 6.44 8.74
C PHE A 155 -12.39 7.23 8.32
N ALA A 156 -11.23 6.62 8.40
CA ALA A 156 -9.97 7.11 7.86
C ALA A 156 -9.22 5.96 7.19
N LEU A 157 -9.00 6.07 5.91
CA LEU A 157 -8.06 5.26 5.16
C LEU A 157 -7.08 6.22 4.52
N SER A 158 -5.80 6.08 4.80
CA SER A 158 -4.74 6.82 4.14
C SER A 158 -3.77 5.83 3.51
N ILE A 159 -3.63 5.91 2.21
CA ILE A 159 -2.70 5.11 1.43
C ILE A 159 -1.58 6.04 0.98
N ALA A 160 -0.47 6.04 1.72
CA ALA A 160 0.66 6.90 1.48
C ALA A 160 1.70 6.18 0.61
N ASN A 161 1.79 6.58 -0.66
CA ASN A 161 2.81 6.12 -1.59
C ASN A 161 3.76 7.27 -1.91
N SER A 162 5.05 7.03 -1.83
CA SER A 162 6.07 7.99 -2.25
C SER A 162 7.23 7.33 -2.97
N ILE A 163 7.81 8.07 -3.88
CA ILE A 163 8.98 7.65 -4.64
C ILE A 163 10.06 8.71 -4.47
N TRP A 164 11.28 8.28 -4.16
CA TRP A 164 12.42 9.13 -3.88
C TRP A 164 13.58 8.73 -4.77
N GLY A 165 14.06 9.64 -5.60
CA GLY A 165 15.16 9.44 -6.54
C GLY A 165 16.45 10.08 -6.06
N GLN A 166 17.59 9.48 -6.43
CA GLN A 166 18.90 10.11 -6.24
C GLN A 166 19.00 11.39 -7.08
N VAL A 167 19.39 12.50 -6.49
CA VAL A 167 19.77 13.72 -7.22
C VAL A 167 20.83 13.38 -8.27
N ASP A 168 20.81 14.07 -9.37
CA ASP A 168 21.73 13.89 -10.50
C ASP A 168 21.65 12.52 -11.21
N TYR A 169 20.72 11.64 -10.83
CA TYR A 169 20.47 10.41 -11.59
C TYR A 169 19.51 10.70 -12.76
N PRO A 170 19.84 10.27 -14.00
CA PRO A 170 19.10 10.66 -15.21
C PRO A 170 17.79 9.85 -15.37
N PHE A 171 16.77 10.15 -14.56
CA PHE A 171 15.44 9.61 -14.78
C PHE A 171 14.82 10.17 -16.07
N GLN A 172 14.08 9.33 -16.78
CA GLN A 172 13.45 9.71 -18.05
C GLN A 172 12.25 10.63 -17.81
N THR A 173 12.17 11.75 -18.53
CA THR A 173 11.06 12.71 -18.40
C THR A 173 9.68 12.07 -18.55
N PRO A 174 9.38 11.21 -19.53
CA PRO A 174 8.07 10.58 -19.65
C PRO A 174 7.67 9.72 -18.43
N TYR A 175 8.66 9.16 -17.72
CA TYR A 175 8.42 8.44 -16.49
C TYR A 175 8.03 9.37 -15.34
N LEU A 176 8.72 10.50 -15.20
CA LEU A 176 8.43 11.51 -14.19
C LEU A 176 7.05 12.14 -14.40
N ASP A 177 6.71 12.43 -15.66
CA ASP A 177 5.41 12.98 -16.05
C ASP A 177 4.27 12.01 -15.67
N LEU A 178 4.42 10.72 -16.00
CA LEU A 178 3.42 9.71 -15.63
C LEU A 178 3.19 9.62 -14.12
N LEU A 179 4.27 9.66 -13.33
CA LEU A 179 4.16 9.64 -11.87
C LEU A 179 3.41 10.87 -11.35
N GLY A 180 3.68 12.05 -11.90
CA GLY A 180 3.01 13.29 -11.53
C GLY A 180 1.55 13.30 -11.93
N ASP A 181 1.25 12.98 -13.18
CA ASP A 181 -0.08 13.13 -13.77
C ASP A 181 -1.08 12.07 -13.24
N ILE A 182 -0.63 10.83 -13.07
CA ILE A 182 -1.51 9.74 -12.71
C ILE A 182 -1.55 9.48 -11.21
N TYR A 183 -0.39 9.46 -10.56
CA TYR A 183 -0.34 9.12 -9.13
C TYR A 183 -0.31 10.33 -8.22
N GLY A 184 -0.24 11.56 -8.78
CA GLY A 184 0.01 12.78 -8.00
C GLY A 184 1.32 12.69 -7.19
N ALA A 185 2.13 11.69 -7.50
CA ALA A 185 3.38 11.40 -6.82
C ALA A 185 4.51 12.09 -7.56
N ARG A 186 4.84 13.33 -7.16
CA ARG A 186 6.10 13.91 -7.58
C ARG A 186 7.24 13.14 -6.93
N MET A 187 8.24 12.75 -7.73
CA MET A 187 9.44 12.14 -7.19
C MET A 187 10.13 13.13 -6.23
N GLY A 188 10.33 12.72 -4.99
CA GLY A 188 11.18 13.44 -4.05
C GLY A 188 12.65 13.22 -4.43
N TRP A 189 13.46 14.28 -4.41
CA TRP A 189 14.87 14.21 -4.74
C TRP A 189 15.71 14.21 -3.47
N LEU A 190 16.57 13.21 -3.31
CA LEU A 190 17.44 13.07 -2.14
C LEU A 190 18.87 12.76 -2.59
N ASP A 191 19.83 13.24 -1.82
CA ASP A 191 21.21 12.82 -1.95
C ASP A 191 21.47 11.61 -1.03
N PHE A 192 21.41 10.41 -1.58
CA PHE A 192 21.67 9.20 -0.80
C PHE A 192 23.15 9.03 -0.39
N ALA A 193 24.08 9.91 -0.83
CA ALA A 193 25.39 10.00 -0.22
C ALA A 193 25.29 10.47 1.25
N ASP A 194 24.30 11.31 1.58
CA ASP A 194 23.85 11.58 2.95
C ASP A 194 22.69 10.66 3.33
N ALA A 195 23.00 9.38 3.51
CA ALA A 195 22.02 8.34 3.82
C ALA A 195 21.24 8.61 5.12
N GLN A 196 21.86 9.28 6.10
CA GLN A 196 21.21 9.61 7.37
C GLN A 196 20.15 10.68 7.18
N GLN A 197 20.46 11.77 6.49
CA GLN A 197 19.48 12.84 6.22
C GLN A 197 18.35 12.34 5.31
N SER A 198 18.67 11.58 4.27
CA SER A 198 17.70 10.96 3.37
C SER A 198 16.72 10.06 4.13
N ARG A 199 17.23 9.24 5.05
CA ARG A 199 16.42 8.38 5.92
C ARG A 199 15.47 9.19 6.80
N LEU A 200 15.96 10.25 7.43
CA LEU A 200 15.14 11.11 8.29
C LEU A 200 14.04 11.80 7.49
N THR A 201 14.35 12.31 6.30
CA THR A 201 13.36 12.95 5.42
C THR A 201 12.23 11.98 5.06
N ILE A 202 12.54 10.77 4.64
CA ILE A 202 11.52 9.77 4.29
C ILE A 202 10.72 9.36 5.54
N ASN A 203 11.36 9.12 6.67
CA ASN A 203 10.66 8.74 7.90
C ASN A 203 9.72 9.83 8.40
N ASN A 204 10.13 11.09 8.36
CA ASN A 204 9.28 12.23 8.74
C ASN A 204 8.06 12.32 7.81
N TRP A 205 8.27 12.19 6.48
CA TRP A 205 7.17 12.18 5.53
C TRP A 205 6.15 11.07 5.82
N VAL A 206 6.62 9.85 6.12
CA VAL A 206 5.73 8.73 6.47
C VAL A 206 5.01 8.99 7.79
N SER A 207 5.71 9.51 8.80
CA SER A 207 5.12 9.89 10.10
C SER A 207 3.97 10.88 9.92
N ASP A 208 4.19 11.94 9.12
CA ASP A 208 3.16 12.94 8.84
C ASP A 208 1.94 12.31 8.14
N ARG A 209 2.16 11.42 7.18
CA ARG A 209 1.09 10.73 6.44
C ARG A 209 0.34 9.67 7.24
N THR A 210 0.95 9.20 8.31
CA THR A 210 0.35 8.20 9.21
C THR A 210 -0.02 8.76 10.57
N SER A 211 -0.14 10.08 10.70
CA SER A 211 -0.50 10.78 11.94
C SER A 211 0.38 10.38 13.12
N GLY A 212 1.68 10.23 12.90
CA GLY A 212 2.66 9.83 13.92
C GLY A 212 2.66 8.34 14.28
N HIS A 213 1.85 7.52 13.61
CA HIS A 213 1.79 6.08 13.94
C HIS A 213 2.97 5.27 13.40
N ILE A 214 3.65 5.76 12.35
CA ILE A 214 4.85 5.13 11.78
C ILE A 214 5.99 6.15 11.74
N GLU A 215 6.81 6.19 12.78
CA GLU A 215 7.91 7.16 12.90
C GLU A 215 9.21 6.65 12.29
N HIS A 216 9.42 5.34 12.23
CA HIS A 216 10.71 4.72 11.89
C HIS A 216 10.54 3.62 10.84
N LEU A 217 9.98 3.99 9.65
CA LEU A 217 9.81 3.05 8.55
C LEU A 217 11.15 2.48 8.07
N ILE A 218 12.13 3.36 7.86
CA ILE A 218 13.48 2.98 7.40
C ILE A 218 14.42 2.97 8.61
N ALA A 219 14.96 1.78 8.93
CA ALA A 219 15.93 1.62 9.99
C ALA A 219 17.32 2.19 9.58
N PRO A 220 18.18 2.55 10.55
CA PRO A 220 19.57 2.92 10.25
C PRO A 220 20.29 1.84 9.45
N GLY A 221 21.10 2.26 8.47
CA GLY A 221 21.91 1.36 7.64
C GLY A 221 21.19 0.71 6.44
N ILE A 222 19.87 0.92 6.28
CA ILE A 222 19.13 0.43 5.11
C ILE A 222 19.48 1.23 3.85
N LEU A 223 19.54 2.56 3.96
CA LEU A 223 19.99 3.41 2.85
C LEU A 223 21.51 3.48 2.80
N THR A 224 22.04 3.47 1.60
CA THR A 224 23.47 3.58 1.33
C THR A 224 23.72 4.57 0.20
N ARG A 225 24.96 5.02 0.03
CA ARG A 225 25.38 5.87 -1.10
C ARG A 225 25.08 5.27 -2.47
N ASP A 226 24.86 3.94 -2.53
CA ASP A 226 24.56 3.23 -3.77
C ASP A 226 23.05 3.14 -4.04
N THR A 227 22.20 3.62 -3.12
CA THR A 227 20.76 3.72 -3.34
C THR A 227 20.48 4.70 -4.49
N ARG A 228 19.59 4.35 -5.40
CA ARG A 228 19.20 5.20 -6.54
C ARG A 228 17.72 5.57 -6.50
N LEU A 229 16.91 4.69 -5.96
CA LEU A 229 15.46 4.86 -5.84
C LEU A 229 14.99 4.23 -4.54
N VAL A 230 14.08 4.91 -3.86
CA VAL A 230 13.33 4.36 -2.72
C VAL A 230 11.86 4.51 -3.02
N LEU A 231 11.12 3.41 -2.88
CA LEU A 231 9.68 3.39 -2.85
C LEU A 231 9.24 3.17 -1.41
N ALA A 232 8.48 4.10 -0.86
CA ALA A 232 7.88 3.95 0.45
C ALA A 232 6.37 3.87 0.33
N ASN A 233 5.81 2.86 0.98
CA ASN A 233 4.38 2.61 1.05
C ASN A 233 3.96 2.43 2.49
N ALA A 234 2.94 3.15 2.92
CA ALA A 234 2.34 3.01 4.23
C ALA A 234 0.82 3.10 4.11
N VAL A 235 0.13 2.29 4.90
CA VAL A 235 -1.34 2.31 4.99
C VAL A 235 -1.72 2.54 6.42
N TYR A 236 -2.57 3.53 6.63
CA TYR A 236 -3.24 3.78 7.89
C TYR A 236 -4.74 3.57 7.70
N PHE A 237 -5.34 2.72 8.52
CA PHE A 237 -6.78 2.44 8.49
C PHE A 237 -7.36 2.54 9.90
N LYS A 238 -8.40 3.35 10.03
CA LYS A 238 -9.20 3.49 11.24
C LYS A 238 -10.66 3.67 10.83
N ALA A 239 -11.54 2.82 11.34
CA ALA A 239 -12.96 2.93 11.04
C ALA A 239 -13.82 2.55 12.23
N GLU A 240 -14.95 3.21 12.37
CA GLU A 240 -15.96 2.86 13.35
C GLU A 240 -16.90 1.80 12.77
N TRP A 241 -17.29 0.84 13.62
CA TRP A 241 -18.30 -0.14 13.24
C TRP A 241 -19.69 0.51 13.09
N GLU A 242 -20.45 0.12 12.07
CA GLU A 242 -21.87 0.50 11.94
C GLU A 242 -22.63 0.16 13.23
N THR A 243 -22.41 -1.02 13.76
CA THR A 243 -22.91 -1.44 15.08
C THR A 243 -21.70 -1.71 15.98
N PRO A 244 -21.43 -0.87 16.99
CA PRO A 244 -20.32 -1.07 17.90
C PRO A 244 -20.45 -2.37 18.72
N PHE A 245 -19.30 -2.93 19.11
CA PHE A 245 -19.29 -3.98 20.13
C PHE A 245 -19.66 -3.40 21.49
N LEU A 246 -20.42 -4.15 22.27
CA LEU A 246 -20.77 -3.76 23.64
C LEU A 246 -19.52 -3.76 24.52
N GLN A 247 -19.49 -2.87 25.51
CA GLN A 247 -18.34 -2.72 26.42
C GLN A 247 -18.05 -3.96 27.30
N ALA A 248 -18.97 -4.90 27.39
CA ALA A 248 -18.79 -6.13 28.15
C ALA A 248 -17.87 -7.09 27.38
N THR A 249 -16.59 -6.84 27.43
CA THR A 249 -15.58 -7.83 27.10
C THR A 249 -15.49 -8.84 28.23
N ARG A 250 -15.53 -10.12 27.91
CA ARG A 250 -15.24 -11.21 28.86
C ARG A 250 -13.87 -11.76 28.54
N GLU A 251 -13.15 -12.15 29.57
CA GLU A 251 -11.95 -12.94 29.36
C GLU A 251 -12.36 -14.35 28.92
N GLU A 252 -11.96 -14.72 27.71
CA GLU A 252 -12.27 -16.00 27.11
C GLU A 252 -11.02 -16.65 26.51
N PRO A 253 -10.99 -17.98 26.42
CA PRO A 253 -9.88 -18.67 25.80
C PRO A 253 -9.87 -18.43 24.29
N PHE A 254 -8.70 -18.11 23.78
CA PHE A 254 -8.40 -18.03 22.35
C PHE A 254 -7.29 -19.01 22.00
N TYR A 255 -7.40 -19.66 20.86
CA TYR A 255 -6.46 -20.67 20.40
C TYR A 255 -5.73 -20.18 19.13
N PRO A 256 -4.56 -19.56 19.27
CA PRO A 256 -3.69 -19.25 18.12
C PRO A 256 -3.31 -20.54 17.40
N GLY A 257 -2.92 -20.43 16.13
CA GLY A 257 -2.56 -21.59 15.32
C GLY A 257 -1.39 -22.45 15.80
N ASP A 258 -0.68 -22.02 16.85
CA ASP A 258 0.42 -22.76 17.49
C ASP A 258 -0.07 -23.82 18.53
N GLY A 259 -1.37 -24.02 18.65
CA GLY A 259 -1.98 -24.99 19.57
C GLY A 259 -2.00 -24.57 21.04
N LYS A 260 -1.47 -23.40 21.39
CA LYS A 260 -1.53 -22.88 22.77
C LYS A 260 -2.85 -22.16 23.00
N GLN A 261 -3.31 -22.21 24.24
CA GLN A 261 -4.43 -21.40 24.68
C GLN A 261 -3.89 -20.10 25.30
N VAL A 262 -4.45 -18.97 24.88
CA VAL A 262 -4.25 -17.68 25.55
C VAL A 262 -5.59 -17.13 26.02
N THR A 263 -5.59 -16.38 27.10
CA THR A 263 -6.78 -15.67 27.58
C THR A 263 -6.81 -14.27 26.98
N VAL A 264 -7.90 -13.91 26.34
CA VAL A 264 -8.07 -12.60 25.68
C VAL A 264 -9.37 -11.93 26.12
N ALA A 265 -9.38 -10.61 26.12
CA ALA A 265 -10.59 -9.82 26.29
C ALA A 265 -11.47 -9.95 25.03
N MET A 266 -12.39 -10.92 25.03
CA MET A 266 -13.23 -11.24 23.88
C MET A 266 -14.37 -10.23 23.74
N MET A 267 -14.42 -9.53 22.60
CA MET A 267 -15.53 -8.65 22.26
C MET A 267 -16.71 -9.48 21.77
N SER A 268 -17.91 -9.15 22.19
CA SER A 268 -19.13 -9.78 21.69
C SER A 268 -20.20 -8.76 21.34
N ARG A 269 -20.96 -9.06 20.30
CA ARG A 269 -22.16 -8.31 19.96
C ARG A 269 -23.18 -9.25 19.31
N ARG A 270 -24.43 -8.86 19.39
CA ARG A 270 -25.52 -9.53 18.68
C ARG A 270 -26.12 -8.54 17.69
N THR A 271 -26.08 -8.86 16.40
CA THR A 271 -26.58 -8.00 15.32
C THR A 271 -27.03 -8.83 14.14
N MET A 272 -27.88 -8.26 13.32
CA MET A 272 -28.20 -8.79 11.98
C MET A 272 -27.05 -8.40 11.05
N THR A 273 -26.43 -9.40 10.41
CA THR A 273 -25.30 -9.15 9.50
C THR A 273 -25.19 -10.25 8.46
N GLY A 274 -24.38 -10.03 7.42
CA GLY A 274 -24.07 -11.06 6.44
C GLY A 274 -23.41 -12.26 7.11
N TYR A 275 -23.97 -13.43 6.93
CA TYR A 275 -23.43 -14.68 7.43
C TYR A 275 -23.44 -15.74 6.31
N GLY A 276 -22.34 -16.43 6.17
CA GLY A 276 -22.17 -17.49 5.19
C GLY A 276 -21.44 -18.68 5.79
N TRP A 277 -21.54 -19.80 5.14
CA TRP A 277 -20.79 -21.01 5.48
C TRP A 277 -20.44 -21.80 4.22
N GLY A 278 -19.39 -22.59 4.31
CA GLY A 278 -18.97 -23.52 3.29
C GLY A 278 -18.44 -24.81 3.90
N ALA A 279 -17.87 -25.67 3.08
CA ALA A 279 -17.24 -26.88 3.56
C ALA A 279 -16.05 -26.53 4.48
N GLY A 280 -16.22 -26.74 5.77
CA GLY A 280 -15.16 -26.55 6.76
C GLY A 280 -14.91 -25.11 7.23
N TYR A 281 -15.78 -24.14 6.93
CA TYR A 281 -15.66 -22.78 7.46
C TYR A 281 -16.99 -22.08 7.64
N GLN A 282 -16.96 -21.02 8.45
CA GLN A 282 -18.01 -20.02 8.60
C GLN A 282 -17.44 -18.64 8.27
N ALA A 283 -18.28 -17.74 7.77
CA ALA A 283 -17.88 -16.37 7.47
C ALA A 283 -18.93 -15.39 8.00
N VAL A 284 -18.47 -14.25 8.50
CA VAL A 284 -19.34 -13.16 8.93
C VAL A 284 -18.83 -11.85 8.33
N GLU A 285 -19.76 -11.02 7.87
CA GLU A 285 -19.47 -9.70 7.33
C GLU A 285 -19.85 -8.62 8.34
N LEU A 286 -18.89 -7.77 8.68
CA LEU A 286 -19.07 -6.64 9.58
C LEU A 286 -18.94 -5.34 8.80
N ARG A 287 -19.95 -4.47 8.89
CA ARG A 287 -19.95 -3.18 8.19
C ARG A 287 -19.31 -2.10 9.04
N TYR A 288 -18.59 -1.20 8.38
CA TYR A 288 -18.18 0.06 8.94
C TYR A 288 -19.25 1.14 8.71
N LYS A 289 -19.23 2.22 9.47
CA LYS A 289 -20.22 3.30 9.40
C LYS A 289 -20.33 3.96 8.03
N ASP A 290 -19.26 4.00 7.29
CA ASP A 290 -19.22 4.68 5.99
C ASP A 290 -19.82 3.83 4.85
N GLU A 291 -20.20 2.58 5.13
CA GLU A 291 -20.86 1.61 4.24
C GLU A 291 -20.06 1.20 2.99
N ARG A 292 -18.97 1.90 2.65
CA ARG A 292 -18.13 1.58 1.47
C ARG A 292 -17.26 0.36 1.70
N MET A 293 -16.84 0.12 2.95
CA MET A 293 -15.98 -0.98 3.30
C MET A 293 -16.62 -1.93 4.32
N ARG A 294 -16.17 -3.16 4.29
CA ARG A 294 -16.65 -4.24 5.15
C ARG A 294 -15.46 -5.08 5.58
N MET A 295 -15.55 -5.63 6.79
CA MET A 295 -14.63 -6.66 7.22
C MET A 295 -15.32 -8.01 7.09
N THR A 296 -14.72 -8.92 6.34
CA THR A 296 -15.14 -10.32 6.31
C THR A 296 -14.20 -11.14 7.18
N ILE A 297 -14.76 -11.79 8.19
CA ILE A 297 -14.03 -12.71 9.06
C ILE A 297 -14.40 -14.13 8.65
N VAL A 298 -13.38 -14.91 8.30
CA VAL A 298 -13.54 -16.33 7.95
C VAL A 298 -12.96 -17.16 9.06
N LEU A 299 -13.77 -18.06 9.61
CA LEU A 299 -13.38 -18.96 10.69
C LEU A 299 -13.44 -20.41 10.20
N PRO A 300 -12.30 -21.07 9.99
CA PRO A 300 -12.25 -22.48 9.71
C PRO A 300 -12.79 -23.33 10.84
N ALA A 301 -13.27 -24.54 10.54
CA ALA A 301 -13.70 -25.48 11.56
C ALA A 301 -12.55 -25.82 12.52
N LYS A 302 -12.90 -26.16 13.75
CA LYS A 302 -11.90 -26.45 14.77
C LYS A 302 -10.95 -27.58 14.32
N GLY A 303 -9.66 -27.30 14.31
CA GLY A 303 -8.61 -28.25 13.93
C GLY A 303 -8.35 -28.38 12.45
N THR A 304 -9.03 -27.60 11.59
CA THR A 304 -8.86 -27.67 10.14
C THR A 304 -8.16 -26.43 9.55
N PHE A 305 -7.59 -25.56 10.38
CA PHE A 305 -7.01 -24.31 9.93
C PHE A 305 -5.94 -24.48 8.83
N GLU A 306 -4.99 -25.40 9.03
CA GLU A 306 -3.92 -25.63 8.06
C GLU A 306 -4.42 -26.21 6.73
N GLU A 307 -5.48 -27.05 6.77
CA GLU A 307 -6.09 -27.59 5.56
C GLU A 307 -6.84 -26.50 4.80
N PHE A 308 -7.63 -25.71 5.52
CA PHE A 308 -8.33 -24.57 4.95
C PHE A 308 -7.34 -23.55 4.37
N GLU A 309 -6.30 -23.20 5.09
CA GLU A 309 -5.26 -22.25 4.65
C GLU A 309 -4.54 -22.76 3.37
N ARG A 310 -4.35 -24.08 3.22
CA ARG A 310 -3.76 -24.65 2.00
C ARG A 310 -4.71 -24.58 0.81
N SER A 311 -6.00 -24.50 1.03
CA SER A 311 -7.02 -24.42 -0.03
C SER A 311 -7.21 -22.99 -0.56
N LEU A 312 -6.70 -21.97 0.14
CA LEU A 312 -6.68 -20.57 -0.31
C LEU A 312 -5.59 -20.39 -1.38
#